data_787cf210a40cc7367af58415208f8221
#
_entry.id   787cf210a40cc7367af58415208f8221
#
_cell.length_a   1.000
_cell.length_b   1.000
_cell.length_c   1.000
_cell.angle_alpha   90.00
_cell.angle_beta   90.00
_cell.angle_gamma   90.00
#
_symmetry.space_group_name_H-M   'P 1'
#
loop_
_entity.id
_entity.type
_entity.pdbx_description
1 polymer ?
#
loop_
_entity_poly.entity_id
_entity_poly.type
_entity_poly.pdbx_seq_one_letter_code
_entity_poly.pdbx_strand_id
1 'polypeptide(L)'
;MENIIYENINEIGDYNKIEDSYYDLSSYIISPLEKIILYLNEEKTFINGIELFYSGLSTGIFSSPKEPINENNKIDIICINEDEKILNILGCFIRNRIIKLVFLNKKGEEKGFNNEKDYQNFKNKKYFKINSTNELIGMKIAFNHKLTYFEPIFKKEEELTINEELKIIKTNLFGQKFDDSKEFTLDKKVYSENCILTKLNIIHDNHLIMGIQMFYTLNNDNFSINFGQISNGLIETIELDLKNNEEISIINIRSGAMIDAIYLFTNNNNILISGGNGGGQHKFILDDIKNKFKDKNNIKLIGFEGSYSGVLHQLKVLFKYN
;
A
#
# COMPACT_ATOMS: atom_id res chain seq x y z
N MET A 1 -15.18 -30.66 23.23
CA MET A 1 -14.57 -29.54 22.43
C MET A 1 -14.88 -28.27 23.21
N GLU A 2 -13.86 -27.63 23.77
CA GLU A 2 -14.07 -26.29 24.37
C GLU A 2 -14.43 -25.33 23.22
N ASN A 3 -15.46 -24.53 23.41
CA ASN A 3 -15.81 -23.47 22.48
C ASN A 3 -14.69 -22.41 22.55
N ILE A 4 -13.84 -22.36 21.52
CA ILE A 4 -12.79 -21.35 21.40
C ILE A 4 -13.48 -20.03 21.06
N ILE A 5 -13.41 -19.07 21.98
CA ILE A 5 -13.88 -17.70 21.77
C ILE A 5 -12.73 -16.89 21.16
N TYR A 6 -12.94 -16.39 19.94
CA TYR A 6 -12.01 -15.48 19.29
C TYR A 6 -12.40 -14.02 19.59
N GLU A 7 -11.43 -13.24 20.04
CA GLU A 7 -11.57 -11.78 20.14
C GLU A 7 -11.32 -11.14 18.77
N ASN A 8 -12.20 -10.25 18.33
CA ASN A 8 -11.96 -9.43 17.13
C ASN A 8 -11.04 -8.28 17.52
N ILE A 9 -9.83 -8.28 16.97
CA ILE A 9 -8.81 -7.27 17.25
C ILE A 9 -8.13 -6.83 15.95
N ASN A 10 -7.47 -5.68 15.99
CA ASN A 10 -6.74 -5.15 14.84
C ASN A 10 -5.26 -5.52 14.87
N GLU A 11 -4.74 -5.90 16.02
CA GLU A 11 -3.34 -6.22 16.26
C GLU A 11 -3.19 -7.39 17.23
N ILE A 12 -2.04 -8.05 17.20
CA ILE A 12 -1.78 -9.27 17.98
C ILE A 12 -0.47 -9.11 18.73
N GLY A 13 -0.52 -9.36 20.05
CA GLY A 13 0.64 -9.38 20.91
C GLY A 13 0.92 -8.05 21.60
N ASP A 14 2.03 -8.00 22.30
CA ASP A 14 2.48 -6.82 23.03
C ASP A 14 3.80 -6.32 22.42
N TYR A 15 3.86 -5.04 22.10
CA TYR A 15 5.07 -4.37 21.65
C TYR A 15 5.77 -3.67 22.82
N ASN A 16 6.96 -4.17 23.17
CA ASN A 16 7.82 -3.51 24.14
C ASN A 16 8.89 -2.67 23.42
N LYS A 17 8.70 -1.35 23.37
CA LYS A 17 9.62 -0.40 22.69
C LYS A 17 11.09 -0.48 23.12
N ILE A 18 11.37 -1.02 24.30
CA ILE A 18 12.73 -1.09 24.86
C ILE A 18 13.45 -2.36 24.41
N GLU A 19 12.72 -3.47 24.28
CA GLU A 19 13.30 -4.80 24.08
C GLU A 19 13.08 -5.37 22.68
N ASP A 20 12.03 -4.91 21.98
CA ASP A 20 11.61 -5.48 20.72
C ASP A 20 12.20 -4.71 19.52
N SER A 21 12.66 -5.45 18.51
CA SER A 21 12.96 -4.90 17.20
C SER A 21 11.66 -4.74 16.42
N TYR A 22 11.25 -3.51 16.16
CA TYR A 22 10.02 -3.16 15.46
C TYR A 22 10.28 -2.84 13.99
N TYR A 23 9.45 -3.38 13.12
CA TYR A 23 9.50 -3.17 11.67
C TYR A 23 8.12 -2.77 11.15
N ASP A 24 8.04 -1.59 10.54
CA ASP A 24 6.87 -1.15 9.77
C ASP A 24 7.12 -1.43 8.29
N LEU A 25 6.51 -2.50 7.78
CA LEU A 25 6.69 -2.93 6.39
C LEU A 25 5.74 -2.22 5.41
N SER A 26 5.01 -1.21 5.86
CA SER A 26 4.11 -0.44 4.99
C SER A 26 4.85 0.28 3.86
N SER A 27 6.12 0.65 4.07
CA SER A 27 6.95 1.31 3.05
C SER A 27 7.31 0.42 1.86
N TYR A 28 7.21 -0.91 2.00
CA TYR A 28 7.49 -1.86 0.93
C TYR A 28 6.27 -2.17 0.05
N ILE A 29 5.08 -1.65 0.38
CA ILE A 29 3.84 -1.93 -0.36
C ILE A 29 3.80 -1.12 -1.66
N ILE A 30 4.56 -1.55 -2.66
CA ILE A 30 4.61 -0.92 -3.99
C ILE A 30 3.81 -1.71 -5.04
N SER A 31 3.45 -2.95 -4.76
CA SER A 31 2.71 -3.86 -5.64
C SER A 31 1.82 -4.81 -4.81
N PRO A 32 0.96 -5.64 -5.41
CA PRO A 32 0.26 -6.68 -4.67
C PRO A 32 1.24 -7.59 -3.93
N LEU A 33 0.84 -8.00 -2.72
CA LEU A 33 1.58 -9.00 -1.96
C LEU A 33 1.45 -10.36 -2.64
N GLU A 34 2.58 -10.96 -3.01
CA GLU A 34 2.61 -12.23 -3.75
C GLU A 34 2.90 -13.42 -2.85
N LYS A 35 3.76 -13.21 -1.85
CA LYS A 35 4.18 -14.29 -0.95
C LYS A 35 4.62 -13.75 0.40
N ILE A 36 4.33 -14.52 1.45
CA ILE A 36 4.86 -14.37 2.79
C ILE A 36 5.68 -15.59 3.12
N ILE A 37 6.88 -15.42 3.66
CA ILE A 37 7.68 -16.50 4.22
C ILE A 37 7.78 -16.29 5.72
N LEU A 38 7.38 -17.31 6.49
CA LEU A 38 7.60 -17.37 7.93
C LEU A 38 8.81 -18.26 8.18
N TYR A 39 9.84 -17.71 8.79
CA TYR A 39 11.01 -18.46 9.24
C TYR A 39 10.82 -18.92 10.68
N LEU A 40 11.07 -20.20 10.90
CA LEU A 40 10.92 -20.81 12.22
C LEU A 40 12.31 -21.05 12.85
N ASN A 41 12.36 -21.05 14.17
CA ASN A 41 13.56 -21.49 14.88
C ASN A 41 13.88 -22.97 14.58
N GLU A 42 15.05 -23.44 15.00
CA GLU A 42 15.53 -24.79 14.70
C GLU A 42 14.57 -25.87 15.17
N GLU A 43 13.96 -25.69 16.34
CA GLU A 43 12.98 -26.62 16.92
C GLU A 43 11.56 -26.48 16.33
N LYS A 44 11.33 -25.52 15.44
CA LYS A 44 10.00 -25.17 14.85
C LYS A 44 8.94 -24.80 15.90
N THR A 45 9.37 -24.22 17.02
CA THR A 45 8.50 -23.88 18.15
C THR A 45 7.99 -22.44 18.13
N PHE A 46 8.61 -21.54 17.34
CA PHE A 46 8.18 -20.16 17.17
C PHE A 46 8.68 -19.54 15.86
N ILE A 47 8.04 -18.43 15.46
CA ILE A 47 8.44 -17.61 14.32
C ILE A 47 9.56 -16.69 14.76
N ASN A 48 10.72 -16.75 14.10
CA ASN A 48 11.86 -15.88 14.36
C ASN A 48 12.24 -14.96 13.19
N GLY A 49 11.53 -15.06 12.06
CA GLY A 49 11.67 -14.15 10.92
C GLY A 49 10.48 -14.15 10.00
N ILE A 50 10.30 -13.04 9.29
CA ILE A 50 9.27 -12.86 8.26
C ILE A 50 9.91 -12.15 7.06
N GLU A 51 9.51 -12.55 5.86
CA GLU A 51 9.90 -11.95 4.59
C GLU A 51 8.68 -11.82 3.70
N LEU A 52 8.54 -10.67 3.02
CA LEU A 52 7.45 -10.40 2.09
C LEU A 52 7.99 -10.27 0.67
N PHE A 53 7.17 -10.65 -0.31
CA PHE A 53 7.48 -10.53 -1.72
C PHE A 53 6.42 -9.73 -2.45
N TYR A 54 6.88 -8.76 -3.24
CA TYR A 54 6.06 -7.88 -4.07
C TYR A 54 6.64 -7.84 -5.49
N SER A 55 5.86 -8.23 -6.51
CA SER A 55 6.32 -8.28 -7.92
C SER A 55 7.65 -9.01 -8.10
N GLY A 56 7.80 -10.16 -7.42
CA GLY A 56 9.01 -10.96 -7.45
C GLY A 56 10.18 -10.43 -6.63
N LEU A 57 10.05 -9.25 -6.01
CA LEU A 57 11.09 -8.62 -5.18
C LEU A 57 10.87 -8.94 -3.70
N SER A 58 11.94 -9.37 -3.02
CA SER A 58 11.95 -9.59 -1.59
C SER A 58 12.16 -8.29 -0.82
N THR A 59 11.49 -8.16 0.31
CA THR A 59 11.78 -7.10 1.30
C THR A 59 13.07 -7.36 2.09
N GLY A 60 13.67 -8.54 1.95
CA GLY A 60 14.63 -9.08 2.90
C GLY A 60 13.95 -9.69 4.13
N ILE A 61 14.75 -10.38 4.93
CA ILE A 61 14.27 -11.08 6.15
C ILE A 61 14.28 -10.11 7.33
N PHE A 62 13.13 -9.90 7.92
CA PHE A 62 12.97 -9.17 9.19
C PHE A 62 12.92 -10.17 10.34
N SER A 63 13.82 -10.04 11.30
CA SER A 63 13.97 -11.00 12.37
C SER A 63 14.51 -10.37 13.64
N SER A 64 14.50 -11.14 14.72
CA SER A 64 15.25 -10.78 15.91
C SER A 64 16.76 -10.79 15.62
N PRO A 65 17.51 -9.76 15.99
CA PRO A 65 18.97 -9.78 15.88
C PRO A 65 19.64 -10.78 16.85
N LYS A 66 18.88 -11.35 17.79
CA LYS A 66 19.38 -12.24 18.84
C LYS A 66 19.32 -13.72 18.46
N GLU A 67 18.62 -14.07 17.38
CA GLU A 67 18.41 -15.46 16.95
C GLU A 67 18.78 -15.62 15.48
N PRO A 68 19.61 -16.59 15.12
CA PRO A 68 19.94 -16.84 13.72
C PRO A 68 18.72 -17.37 12.96
N ILE A 69 18.60 -16.98 11.70
CA ILE A 69 17.58 -17.49 10.78
C ILE A 69 18.04 -18.86 10.26
N ASN A 70 17.14 -19.84 10.35
CA ASN A 70 17.32 -21.12 9.68
C ASN A 70 16.46 -21.15 8.41
N GLU A 71 17.10 -20.94 7.26
CA GLU A 71 16.42 -20.90 5.95
C GLU A 71 15.79 -22.24 5.54
N ASN A 72 16.17 -23.34 6.18
CA ASN A 72 15.57 -24.65 5.92
C ASN A 72 14.24 -24.85 6.67
N ASN A 73 13.97 -24.05 7.68
CA ASN A 73 12.75 -24.12 8.49
C ASN A 73 11.81 -22.97 8.16
N LYS A 74 11.16 -23.05 6.99
CA LYS A 74 10.24 -22.00 6.51
C LYS A 74 8.89 -22.52 6.10
N ILE A 75 7.88 -21.63 6.13
CA ILE A 75 6.53 -21.84 5.65
C ILE A 75 6.27 -20.78 4.58
N ASP A 76 6.01 -21.21 3.35
CA ASP A 76 5.65 -20.35 2.23
C ASP A 76 4.12 -20.20 2.15
N ILE A 77 3.65 -18.96 2.09
CA ILE A 77 2.25 -18.59 1.92
C ILE A 77 2.14 -17.80 0.63
N ILE A 78 1.51 -18.39 -0.38
CA ILE A 78 1.38 -17.80 -1.72
C ILE A 78 0.06 -17.03 -1.80
N CYS A 79 0.10 -15.83 -2.40
CA CYS A 79 -1.03 -14.88 -2.51
C CYS A 79 -1.22 -14.33 -3.95
N ILE A 80 -0.64 -14.97 -4.96
CA ILE A 80 -0.55 -14.43 -6.34
C ILE A 80 -1.93 -14.38 -7.01
N ASN A 81 -2.69 -15.48 -6.92
CA ASN A 81 -3.99 -15.57 -7.58
C ASN A 81 -5.09 -14.91 -6.75
N GLU A 82 -6.16 -14.46 -7.41
CA GLU A 82 -7.32 -13.83 -6.75
C GLU A 82 -7.91 -14.69 -5.62
N ASP A 83 -7.95 -16.01 -5.81
CA ASP A 83 -8.44 -16.97 -4.83
C ASP A 83 -7.50 -17.21 -3.64
N GLU A 84 -6.21 -16.88 -3.81
CA GLU A 84 -5.17 -17.05 -2.80
C GLU A 84 -4.98 -15.80 -1.93
N LYS A 85 -5.64 -14.70 -2.27
CA LYS A 85 -5.60 -13.46 -1.48
C LYS A 85 -6.07 -13.70 -0.05
N ILE A 86 -5.29 -13.20 0.90
CA ILE A 86 -5.54 -13.38 2.33
C ILE A 86 -6.56 -12.34 2.79
N LEU A 87 -7.67 -12.80 3.37
CA LEU A 87 -8.73 -11.96 3.93
C LEU A 87 -8.84 -12.07 5.45
N ASN A 88 -8.45 -13.20 6.02
CA ASN A 88 -8.60 -13.42 7.45
C ASN A 88 -7.31 -13.95 8.05
N ILE A 89 -7.11 -13.64 9.34
CA ILE A 89 -5.96 -14.10 10.10
C ILE A 89 -6.47 -14.64 11.43
N LEU A 90 -6.05 -15.87 11.76
CA LEU A 90 -6.31 -16.50 13.05
C LEU A 90 -5.02 -16.60 13.83
N GLY A 91 -5.10 -16.37 15.12
CA GLY A 91 -3.93 -16.51 15.95
C GLY A 91 -4.22 -16.95 17.38
N CYS A 92 -3.14 -17.31 18.06
CA CYS A 92 -3.16 -17.58 19.48
C CYS A 92 -1.91 -17.01 20.13
N PHE A 93 -2.10 -16.33 21.24
CA PHE A 93 -1.06 -15.65 22.00
C PHE A 93 -1.01 -16.19 23.45
N ILE A 94 0.21 -16.45 23.94
CA ILE A 94 0.43 -16.85 25.34
C ILE A 94 1.61 -16.04 25.87
N ARG A 95 1.39 -15.30 26.97
CA ARG A 95 2.39 -14.40 27.55
C ARG A 95 2.97 -13.50 26.43
N ASN A 96 4.19 -13.40 26.20
CA ASN A 96 4.78 -12.57 25.15
C ASN A 96 5.17 -13.39 23.90
N ARG A 97 4.32 -14.29 23.40
CA ARG A 97 4.63 -15.08 22.21
C ARG A 97 3.40 -15.46 21.40
N ILE A 98 3.52 -15.36 20.11
CA ILE A 98 2.55 -15.87 19.15
C ILE A 98 2.86 -17.35 18.92
N ILE A 99 1.93 -18.22 19.27
CA ILE A 99 2.04 -19.68 19.13
C ILE A 99 1.22 -20.22 17.96
N LYS A 100 0.34 -19.38 17.41
CA LYS A 100 -0.41 -19.64 16.18
C LYS A 100 -0.53 -18.35 15.39
N LEU A 101 -0.22 -18.41 14.11
CA LEU A 101 -0.45 -17.35 13.14
C LEU A 101 -0.79 -18.01 11.81
N VAL A 102 -2.07 -18.02 11.46
CA VAL A 102 -2.62 -18.73 10.31
C VAL A 102 -3.36 -17.72 9.43
N PHE A 103 -3.09 -17.75 8.16
CA PHE A 103 -3.68 -16.91 7.12
C PHE A 103 -4.73 -17.73 6.37
N LEU A 104 -5.91 -17.14 6.16
CA LEU A 104 -6.98 -17.77 5.40
C LEU A 104 -7.19 -17.00 4.11
N ASN A 105 -7.14 -17.70 3.00
CA ASN A 105 -7.43 -17.15 1.68
C ASN A 105 -8.96 -17.06 1.43
N LYS A 106 -9.35 -16.54 0.25
CA LYS A 106 -10.76 -16.44 -0.17
C LYS A 106 -11.48 -17.79 -0.19
N LYS A 107 -10.77 -18.90 -0.43
CA LYS A 107 -11.34 -20.27 -0.41
C LYS A 107 -11.51 -20.83 1.00
N GLY A 108 -11.00 -20.15 2.03
CA GLY A 108 -10.98 -20.63 3.40
C GLY A 108 -9.86 -21.64 3.69
N GLU A 109 -8.86 -21.77 2.79
CA GLU A 109 -7.69 -22.59 3.03
C GLU A 109 -6.76 -21.92 4.04
N GLU A 110 -6.28 -22.71 4.98
CA GLU A 110 -5.42 -22.27 6.06
C GLU A 110 -3.95 -22.58 5.75
N LYS A 111 -3.09 -21.54 5.82
CA LYS A 111 -1.63 -21.69 5.75
C LYS A 111 -0.97 -20.85 6.83
N GLY A 112 0.05 -21.39 7.49
CA GLY A 112 0.78 -20.66 8.49
C GLY A 112 1.36 -21.52 9.59
N PHE A 113 1.76 -20.87 10.66
CA PHE A 113 2.38 -21.48 11.82
C PHE A 113 1.34 -21.84 12.88
N ASN A 114 1.39 -23.09 13.38
CA ASN A 114 0.53 -23.55 14.48
C ASN A 114 1.27 -24.50 15.40
N ASN A 115 1.60 -24.04 16.58
CA ASN A 115 2.27 -24.83 17.64
C ASN A 115 1.40 -24.98 18.91
N GLU A 116 0.07 -24.97 18.76
CA GLU A 116 -0.85 -25.11 19.92
C GLU A 116 -0.67 -26.42 20.67
N LYS A 117 -0.21 -27.47 19.98
CA LYS A 117 -0.02 -28.80 20.59
C LYS A 117 0.97 -28.79 21.75
N ASP A 118 2.08 -28.06 21.63
CA ASP A 118 3.10 -27.94 22.66
C ASP A 118 2.65 -27.12 23.87
N TYR A 119 1.55 -26.40 23.72
CA TYR A 119 0.99 -25.50 24.74
C TYR A 119 -0.39 -25.95 25.25
N GLN A 120 -0.77 -27.22 25.08
CA GLN A 120 -2.11 -27.71 25.46
C GLN A 120 -2.46 -27.48 26.93
N ASN A 121 -1.48 -27.55 27.82
CA ASN A 121 -1.69 -27.41 29.26
C ASN A 121 -1.70 -25.96 29.78
N PHE A 122 -1.52 -24.97 28.88
CA PHE A 122 -1.55 -23.56 29.29
C PHE A 122 -2.97 -23.04 29.33
N LYS A 123 -3.39 -22.56 30.52
CA LYS A 123 -4.76 -22.05 30.75
C LYS A 123 -5.03 -20.64 30.22
N ASN A 124 -4.00 -19.82 29.98
CA ASN A 124 -4.13 -18.40 29.62
C ASN A 124 -3.85 -18.15 28.14
N LYS A 125 -4.45 -18.95 27.27
CA LYS A 125 -4.41 -18.74 25.82
C LYS A 125 -5.41 -17.64 25.46
N LYS A 126 -4.96 -16.65 24.70
CA LYS A 126 -5.83 -15.67 24.04
C LYS A 126 -5.91 -15.99 22.55
N TYR A 127 -7.12 -16.23 22.07
CA TYR A 127 -7.39 -16.44 20.66
C TYR A 127 -7.91 -15.16 20.03
N PHE A 128 -7.46 -14.88 18.83
CA PHE A 128 -7.90 -13.72 18.08
C PHE A 128 -8.20 -14.09 16.64
N LYS A 129 -9.10 -13.32 16.08
CA LYS A 129 -9.47 -13.39 14.67
C LYS A 129 -9.50 -11.96 14.11
N ILE A 130 -8.74 -11.77 13.04
CA ILE A 130 -8.81 -10.54 12.26
C ILE A 130 -9.54 -10.88 10.98
N ASN A 131 -10.70 -10.23 10.76
CA ASN A 131 -11.50 -10.38 9.57
C ASN A 131 -11.38 -9.10 8.74
N SER A 132 -11.25 -9.26 7.43
CA SER A 132 -11.31 -8.16 6.49
C SER A 132 -12.07 -8.58 5.25
N THR A 133 -12.77 -7.64 4.64
CA THR A 133 -13.32 -7.79 3.29
C THR A 133 -12.25 -7.49 2.24
N ASN A 134 -11.16 -6.87 2.66
CA ASN A 134 -10.05 -6.42 1.83
C ASN A 134 -8.86 -7.36 1.94
N GLU A 135 -8.06 -7.46 0.88
CA GLU A 135 -6.87 -8.29 0.85
C GLU A 135 -5.76 -7.76 1.77
N LEU A 136 -5.00 -8.67 2.38
CA LEU A 136 -3.77 -8.35 3.10
C LEU A 136 -2.73 -7.84 2.11
N ILE A 137 -2.15 -6.67 2.39
CA ILE A 137 -1.12 -6.05 1.54
C ILE A 137 0.20 -5.83 2.25
N GLY A 138 0.26 -5.94 3.56
CA GLY A 138 1.47 -5.75 4.35
C GLY A 138 1.25 -5.99 5.83
N MET A 139 2.25 -5.66 6.63
CA MET A 139 2.17 -5.83 8.08
C MET A 139 3.17 -4.95 8.82
N LYS A 140 2.91 -4.74 10.12
CA LYS A 140 3.89 -4.27 11.09
C LYS A 140 4.16 -5.40 12.06
N ILE A 141 5.41 -5.58 12.43
CA ILE A 141 5.86 -6.71 13.25
C ILE A 141 6.90 -6.27 14.27
N ALA A 142 6.98 -7.00 15.38
CA ALA A 142 8.10 -6.86 16.33
C ALA A 142 8.60 -8.20 16.80
N PHE A 143 9.91 -8.26 17.09
CA PHE A 143 10.60 -9.44 17.55
C PHE A 143 11.40 -9.17 18.84
N ASN A 144 11.27 -10.09 19.79
CA ASN A 144 12.17 -10.26 20.91
C ASN A 144 12.53 -11.75 21.01
N HIS A 145 13.60 -12.20 20.37
CA HIS A 145 13.95 -13.59 20.06
C HIS A 145 12.93 -14.33 19.17
N LYS A 146 11.67 -13.96 19.22
CA LYS A 146 10.52 -14.54 18.51
C LYS A 146 9.54 -13.44 18.17
N LEU A 147 8.58 -13.73 17.30
CA LEU A 147 7.51 -12.79 16.96
C LEU A 147 6.65 -12.49 18.20
N THR A 148 6.63 -11.23 18.62
CA THR A 148 5.90 -10.73 19.80
C THR A 148 4.71 -9.87 19.43
N TYR A 149 4.75 -9.22 18.26
CA TYR A 149 3.72 -8.32 17.77
C TYR A 149 3.49 -8.51 16.28
N PHE A 150 2.23 -8.42 15.87
CA PHE A 150 1.80 -8.51 14.49
C PHE A 150 0.56 -7.63 14.27
N GLU A 151 0.64 -6.67 13.35
CA GLU A 151 -0.47 -5.82 12.91
C GLU A 151 -0.59 -5.92 11.39
N PRO A 152 -1.64 -6.56 10.84
CA PRO A 152 -1.82 -6.66 9.42
C PRO A 152 -2.28 -5.33 8.81
N ILE A 153 -1.84 -5.06 7.60
CA ILE A 153 -2.27 -3.93 6.79
C ILE A 153 -3.11 -4.48 5.65
N PHE A 154 -4.41 -4.17 5.65
CA PHE A 154 -5.32 -4.54 4.58
C PHE A 154 -5.47 -3.39 3.58
N LYS A 155 -5.69 -3.75 2.31
CA LYS A 155 -5.99 -2.79 1.25
C LYS A 155 -7.25 -2.02 1.65
N LYS A 156 -7.18 -0.71 1.73
CA LYS A 156 -8.37 0.11 1.85
C LYS A 156 -9.03 0.20 0.48
N GLU A 157 -10.33 -0.05 0.40
CA GLU A 157 -11.09 0.34 -0.78
C GLU A 157 -11.12 1.87 -0.82
N GLU A 158 -10.44 2.40 -1.83
CA GLU A 158 -10.50 3.84 -2.09
C GLU A 158 -11.86 4.14 -2.74
N GLU A 159 -12.60 5.07 -2.15
CA GLU A 159 -13.86 5.52 -2.73
C GLU A 159 -13.57 6.29 -4.02
N LEU A 160 -14.16 5.81 -5.10
CA LEU A 160 -14.10 6.43 -6.41
C LEU A 160 -15.48 6.99 -6.75
N THR A 161 -15.54 8.27 -7.14
CA THR A 161 -16.75 8.95 -7.57
C THR A 161 -16.71 9.21 -9.07
N ILE A 162 -17.86 9.08 -9.74
CA ILE A 162 -18.01 9.35 -11.17
C ILE A 162 -18.66 10.72 -11.35
N ASN A 163 -18.12 11.52 -12.27
CA ASN A 163 -18.79 12.67 -12.86
C ASN A 163 -19.09 12.35 -14.31
N GLU A 164 -20.35 12.01 -14.62
CA GLU A 164 -20.79 11.61 -15.96
C GLU A 164 -20.72 12.75 -16.98
N GLU A 165 -21.00 13.99 -16.57
CA GLU A 165 -20.96 15.16 -17.44
C GLU A 165 -19.54 15.39 -18.01
N LEU A 166 -18.52 15.25 -17.16
CA LEU A 166 -17.12 15.43 -17.55
C LEU A 166 -16.45 14.12 -17.97
N LYS A 167 -17.13 12.98 -17.89
CA LYS A 167 -16.59 11.65 -18.14
C LYS A 167 -15.32 11.37 -17.33
N ILE A 168 -15.34 11.65 -16.04
CA ILE A 168 -14.19 11.48 -15.13
C ILE A 168 -14.54 10.63 -13.92
N ILE A 169 -13.53 9.91 -13.44
CA ILE A 169 -13.51 9.19 -12.17
C ILE A 169 -12.55 9.94 -11.24
N LYS A 170 -12.98 10.25 -10.03
CA LYS A 170 -12.18 10.96 -9.01
C LYS A 170 -12.03 10.10 -7.77
N THR A 171 -10.85 10.16 -7.16
CA THR A 171 -10.65 9.65 -5.80
C THR A 171 -11.19 10.63 -4.76
N ASN A 172 -11.25 10.20 -3.51
CA ASN A 172 -11.37 11.13 -2.39
C ASN A 172 -10.13 12.04 -2.29
N LEU A 173 -10.24 13.09 -1.48
CA LEU A 173 -9.11 13.94 -1.11
C LEU A 173 -8.28 13.24 -0.03
N PHE A 174 -6.96 13.16 -0.25
CA PHE A 174 -5.95 12.73 0.72
C PHE A 174 -5.33 13.96 1.36
N GLY A 175 -4.89 13.84 2.63
CA GLY A 175 -4.37 14.96 3.40
C GLY A 175 -5.46 15.80 4.07
N GLN A 176 -5.07 16.91 4.70
CA GLN A 176 -5.96 17.81 5.43
C GLN A 176 -5.97 19.20 4.81
N LYS A 177 -7.14 19.86 4.85
CA LYS A 177 -7.26 21.26 4.44
C LYS A 177 -6.82 22.18 5.58
N PHE A 178 -5.99 23.16 5.25
CA PHE A 178 -5.59 24.23 6.16
C PHE A 178 -6.19 25.55 5.70
N ASP A 179 -6.35 26.51 6.62
CA ASP A 179 -7.04 27.78 6.35
C ASP A 179 -6.32 28.64 5.30
N ASP A 180 -4.99 28.53 5.21
CA ASP A 180 -4.15 29.24 4.24
C ASP A 180 -3.99 28.52 2.90
N SER A 181 -4.63 27.35 2.74
CA SER A 181 -4.50 26.52 1.53
C SER A 181 -5.19 27.18 0.34
N LYS A 182 -4.48 27.24 -0.78
CA LYS A 182 -5.01 27.59 -2.10
C LYS A 182 -5.44 26.32 -2.81
N GLU A 183 -6.69 26.27 -3.24
CA GLU A 183 -7.20 25.16 -4.06
C GLU A 183 -6.66 25.24 -5.49
N PHE A 184 -6.46 24.07 -6.09
CA PHE A 184 -6.15 23.94 -7.50
C PHE A 184 -7.03 22.88 -8.17
N THR A 185 -7.45 23.20 -9.38
CA THR A 185 -8.26 22.32 -10.22
C THR A 185 -7.70 22.30 -11.63
N LEU A 186 -7.96 21.24 -12.37
CA LEU A 186 -7.54 21.16 -13.76
C LEU A 186 -8.32 22.14 -14.64
N ASP A 187 -7.63 22.71 -15.64
CA ASP A 187 -8.25 23.52 -16.69
C ASP A 187 -9.27 22.67 -17.48
N LYS A 188 -10.39 23.26 -17.85
CA LYS A 188 -11.47 22.60 -18.62
C LYS A 188 -10.99 21.90 -19.89
N LYS A 189 -9.94 22.42 -20.54
CA LYS A 189 -9.36 21.80 -21.75
C LYS A 189 -8.74 20.43 -21.51
N VAL A 190 -8.33 20.10 -20.26
CA VAL A 190 -7.79 18.77 -19.90
C VAL A 190 -8.86 17.70 -20.00
N TYR A 191 -10.12 18.03 -19.80
CA TYR A 191 -11.24 17.08 -19.92
C TYR A 191 -11.64 16.77 -21.37
N SER A 192 -11.09 17.49 -22.35
CA SER A 192 -11.31 17.20 -23.78
C SER A 192 -10.82 15.79 -24.14
N GLU A 193 -11.57 15.10 -25.02
CA GLU A 193 -11.25 13.73 -25.47
C GLU A 193 -9.81 13.61 -26.04
N ASN A 194 -9.36 14.62 -26.76
CA ASN A 194 -8.04 14.64 -27.41
C ASN A 194 -6.92 15.19 -26.54
N CYS A 195 -7.20 15.53 -25.27
CA CYS A 195 -6.15 15.95 -24.35
C CYS A 195 -5.44 14.74 -23.73
N ILE A 196 -4.13 14.70 -23.86
CA ILE A 196 -3.29 13.60 -23.41
C ILE A 196 -2.24 14.13 -22.43
N LEU A 197 -2.13 13.51 -21.26
CA LEU A 197 -1.02 13.73 -20.34
C LEU A 197 0.24 13.08 -20.92
N THR A 198 1.31 13.83 -21.07
CA THR A 198 2.55 13.37 -21.70
C THR A 198 3.72 13.26 -20.74
N LYS A 199 3.72 14.08 -19.68
CA LYS A 199 4.82 14.15 -18.72
C LYS A 199 4.35 14.68 -17.37
N LEU A 200 4.97 14.22 -16.30
CA LEU A 200 4.79 14.69 -14.94
C LEU A 200 6.15 15.03 -14.32
N ASN A 201 6.23 16.18 -13.68
CA ASN A 201 7.29 16.52 -12.75
C ASN A 201 6.69 16.61 -11.35
N ILE A 202 7.27 15.92 -10.39
CA ILE A 202 6.92 16.01 -8.97
C ILE A 202 8.08 16.71 -8.26
N ILE A 203 7.76 17.78 -7.55
CA ILE A 203 8.72 18.59 -6.82
C ILE A 203 8.59 18.29 -5.32
N HIS A 204 9.70 17.99 -4.65
CA HIS A 204 9.73 17.58 -3.26
C HIS A 204 11.01 18.01 -2.53
N ASP A 205 11.02 17.94 -1.20
CA ASP A 205 12.16 18.21 -0.33
C ASP A 205 12.72 16.95 0.38
N ASN A 206 12.43 15.76 -0.14
CA ASN A 206 12.66 14.42 0.45
C ASN A 206 11.72 14.04 1.61
N HIS A 207 10.88 14.94 2.08
CA HIS A 207 9.90 14.68 3.15
C HIS A 207 8.48 14.90 2.69
N LEU A 208 8.23 15.98 1.95
CA LEU A 208 6.91 16.41 1.51
C LEU A 208 6.90 16.74 0.02
N ILE A 209 5.75 16.64 -0.60
CA ILE A 209 5.55 17.11 -1.96
C ILE A 209 5.29 18.62 -1.94
N MET A 210 6.11 19.36 -2.64
CA MET A 210 6.04 20.82 -2.74
C MET A 210 5.19 21.28 -3.92
N GLY A 211 5.22 20.55 -5.03
CA GLY A 211 4.50 20.92 -6.24
C GLY A 211 4.39 19.79 -7.26
N ILE A 212 3.50 20.02 -8.22
CA ILE A 212 3.28 19.14 -9.36
C ILE A 212 3.20 19.98 -10.62
N GLN A 213 3.90 19.54 -11.66
CA GLN A 213 3.83 20.11 -12.99
C GLN A 213 3.39 19.03 -13.97
N MET A 214 2.28 19.27 -14.65
CA MET A 214 1.66 18.35 -15.60
C MET A 214 1.75 18.91 -17.00
N PHE A 215 2.23 18.12 -17.94
CA PHE A 215 2.38 18.50 -19.35
C PHE A 215 1.39 17.75 -20.20
N TYR A 216 0.75 18.45 -21.11
CA TYR A 216 -0.30 17.93 -21.96
C TYR A 216 -0.08 18.28 -23.43
N THR A 217 -0.61 17.42 -24.29
CA THR A 217 -0.82 17.72 -25.71
C THR A 217 -2.32 17.70 -26.01
N LEU A 218 -2.82 18.76 -26.66
CA LEU A 218 -4.18 18.87 -27.15
C LEU A 218 -4.16 19.31 -28.62
N ASN A 219 -4.63 18.44 -29.54
CA ASN A 219 -4.64 18.72 -30.99
C ASN A 219 -3.26 19.20 -31.55
N ASN A 220 -2.16 18.58 -31.06
CA ASN A 220 -0.76 18.91 -31.33
C ASN A 220 -0.21 20.17 -30.64
N ASP A 221 -1.00 20.91 -29.87
CA ASP A 221 -0.53 22.02 -29.07
C ASP A 221 -0.09 21.50 -27.67
N ASN A 222 1.11 21.90 -27.26
CA ASN A 222 1.64 21.53 -25.95
C ASN A 222 1.40 22.64 -24.94
N PHE A 223 1.00 22.27 -23.72
CA PHE A 223 0.86 23.18 -22.60
C PHE A 223 1.17 22.47 -21.27
N SER A 224 1.37 23.27 -20.22
CA SER A 224 1.57 22.72 -18.87
C SER A 224 0.67 23.41 -17.86
N ILE A 225 0.40 22.68 -16.77
CA ILE A 225 -0.31 23.18 -15.60
C ILE A 225 0.59 22.93 -14.39
N ASN A 226 0.80 23.97 -13.58
CA ASN A 226 1.71 23.95 -12.46
C ASN A 226 0.98 24.29 -11.18
N PHE A 227 1.20 23.49 -10.14
CA PHE A 227 0.63 23.72 -8.81
C PHE A 227 1.71 23.61 -7.74
N GLY A 228 1.58 24.41 -6.69
CA GLY A 228 2.52 24.43 -5.59
C GLY A 228 3.80 25.18 -5.91
N GLN A 229 4.84 24.90 -5.13
CA GLN A 229 6.15 25.54 -5.27
C GLN A 229 7.02 24.71 -6.21
N ILE A 230 7.33 25.26 -7.39
CA ILE A 230 8.08 24.55 -8.44
C ILE A 230 9.56 24.95 -8.53
N SER A 231 10.02 25.94 -7.76
CA SER A 231 11.34 26.56 -7.96
C SER A 231 12.45 26.12 -6.99
N ASN A 232 12.12 25.46 -5.86
CA ASN A 232 13.08 25.28 -4.77
C ASN A 232 13.19 23.84 -4.24
N GLY A 233 12.73 22.83 -4.98
CA GLY A 233 12.77 21.42 -4.58
C GLY A 233 13.58 20.56 -5.53
N LEU A 234 13.75 19.30 -5.15
CA LEU A 234 14.20 18.23 -6.03
C LEU A 234 13.08 17.92 -7.02
N ILE A 235 13.43 17.61 -8.26
CA ILE A 235 12.45 17.33 -9.31
C ILE A 235 12.64 15.90 -9.80
N GLU A 236 11.61 15.09 -9.59
CA GLU A 236 11.51 13.76 -10.21
C GLU A 236 10.57 13.82 -11.42
N THR A 237 11.00 13.23 -12.52
CA THR A 237 10.31 13.32 -13.81
C THR A 237 9.92 11.95 -14.33
N ILE A 238 8.69 11.81 -14.81
CA ILE A 238 8.25 10.69 -15.65
C ILE A 238 7.69 11.23 -16.96
N GLU A 239 8.21 10.75 -18.10
CA GLU A 239 7.76 11.08 -19.43
C GLU A 239 7.19 9.82 -20.10
N LEU A 240 5.97 9.93 -20.66
CA LEU A 240 5.25 8.80 -21.19
C LEU A 240 5.56 8.60 -22.68
N ASP A 241 6.00 7.41 -23.05
CA ASP A 241 6.20 7.03 -24.45
C ASP A 241 4.84 6.69 -25.11
N LEU A 242 4.16 7.72 -25.61
CA LEU A 242 2.84 7.58 -26.24
C LEU A 242 2.86 6.72 -27.51
N LYS A 243 4.02 6.59 -28.18
CA LYS A 243 4.15 5.76 -29.39
C LYS A 243 4.06 4.27 -29.05
N ASN A 244 4.51 3.89 -27.84
CA ASN A 244 4.42 2.54 -27.31
C ASN A 244 3.24 2.35 -26.36
N ASN A 245 2.23 3.25 -26.40
CA ASN A 245 1.05 3.20 -25.55
C ASN A 245 1.40 3.14 -24.05
N GLU A 246 2.45 3.84 -23.63
CA GLU A 246 2.81 3.92 -22.23
C GLU A 246 1.78 4.73 -21.46
N GLU A 247 1.34 4.18 -20.33
CA GLU A 247 0.39 4.83 -19.42
C GLU A 247 0.81 4.58 -17.96
N ILE A 248 0.38 5.47 -17.06
CA ILE A 248 0.55 5.24 -15.62
C ILE A 248 -0.36 4.09 -15.21
N SER A 249 0.22 3.00 -14.76
CA SER A 249 -0.48 1.78 -14.35
C SER A 249 -0.73 1.70 -12.85
N ILE A 250 0.16 2.28 -12.03
CA ILE A 250 0.01 2.32 -10.58
C ILE A 250 0.32 3.73 -10.08
N ILE A 251 -0.53 4.23 -9.20
CA ILE A 251 -0.34 5.47 -8.46
C ILE A 251 -0.39 5.14 -6.98
N ASN A 252 0.62 5.56 -6.25
CA ASN A 252 0.68 5.40 -4.82
C ASN A 252 0.96 6.75 -4.18
N ILE A 253 0.05 7.20 -3.31
CA ILE A 253 0.15 8.46 -2.58
C ILE A 253 0.33 8.13 -1.10
N ARG A 254 1.28 8.78 -0.47
CA ARG A 254 1.41 8.76 0.99
C ARG A 254 0.94 10.10 1.53
N SER A 255 0.05 10.05 2.52
CA SER A 255 -0.47 11.26 3.16
C SER A 255 -0.80 11.05 4.63
N GLY A 256 -0.52 12.08 5.42
CA GLY A 256 -1.00 12.27 6.78
C GLY A 256 -1.81 13.56 6.85
N ALA A 257 -1.29 14.58 7.51
CA ALA A 257 -1.82 15.94 7.43
C ALA A 257 -1.51 16.60 6.07
N MET A 258 -0.39 16.23 5.43
CA MET A 258 0.08 16.71 4.13
C MET A 258 0.32 15.55 3.18
N ILE A 259 0.72 15.84 1.94
CA ILE A 259 1.14 14.83 0.98
C ILE A 259 2.63 14.57 1.14
N ASP A 260 2.94 13.40 1.69
CA ASP A 260 4.31 12.99 2.01
C ASP A 260 5.06 12.48 0.79
N ALA A 261 4.40 11.69 -0.08
CA ALA A 261 5.03 11.11 -1.27
C ALA A 261 4.03 10.80 -2.39
N ILE A 262 4.56 10.74 -3.61
CA ILE A 262 3.86 10.24 -4.80
C ILE A 262 4.80 9.28 -5.52
N TYR A 263 4.35 8.04 -5.74
CA TYR A 263 5.06 7.04 -6.52
C TYR A 263 4.19 6.68 -7.74
N LEU A 264 4.79 6.70 -8.92
CA LEU A 264 4.14 6.41 -10.19
C LEU A 264 4.88 5.29 -10.90
N PHE A 265 4.12 4.34 -11.44
CA PHE A 265 4.66 3.24 -12.23
C PHE A 265 3.92 3.19 -13.56
N THR A 266 4.64 2.94 -14.64
CA THR A 266 4.04 2.74 -15.94
C THR A 266 3.92 1.27 -16.30
N ASN A 267 3.11 0.94 -17.30
CA ASN A 267 3.01 -0.39 -17.87
C ASN A 267 4.31 -0.84 -18.58
N ASN A 268 5.23 0.09 -18.87
CA ASN A 268 6.56 -0.19 -19.44
C ASN A 268 7.67 -0.28 -18.38
N ASN A 269 7.30 -0.38 -17.07
CA ASN A 269 8.22 -0.47 -15.93
C ASN A 269 9.05 0.79 -15.66
N ASN A 270 8.67 1.95 -16.19
CA ASN A 270 9.24 3.22 -15.76
C ASN A 270 8.69 3.58 -14.38
N ILE A 271 9.55 4.12 -13.51
CA ILE A 271 9.22 4.40 -12.11
C ILE A 271 9.61 5.83 -11.78
N LEU A 272 8.70 6.55 -11.12
CA LEU A 272 8.99 7.81 -10.44
C LEU A 272 8.72 7.62 -8.94
N ILE A 273 9.68 7.96 -8.11
CA ILE A 273 9.58 7.94 -6.64
C ILE A 273 9.95 9.32 -6.13
N SER A 274 9.04 9.96 -5.39
CA SER A 274 9.25 11.31 -4.87
C SER A 274 8.71 11.45 -3.46
N GLY A 275 9.35 12.29 -2.64
CA GLY A 275 8.95 12.60 -1.28
C GLY A 275 9.50 11.65 -0.22
N GLY A 276 8.87 11.62 0.94
CA GLY A 276 9.31 10.91 2.14
C GLY A 276 8.50 9.64 2.46
N ASN A 277 8.76 9.10 3.66
CA ASN A 277 8.14 7.86 4.12
C ASN A 277 6.98 8.09 5.13
N GLY A 278 6.54 9.34 5.31
CA GLY A 278 5.45 9.70 6.23
C GLY A 278 4.08 9.21 5.76
N GLY A 279 3.07 9.41 6.63
CA GLY A 279 1.66 9.23 6.33
C GLY A 279 1.19 7.82 6.03
N GLY A 280 -0.12 7.69 5.85
CA GLY A 280 -0.79 6.47 5.37
C GLY A 280 -0.65 6.34 3.85
N GLN A 281 -0.81 5.12 3.35
CA GLN A 281 -0.66 4.81 1.93
C GLN A 281 -2.02 4.63 1.25
N HIS A 282 -2.17 5.23 0.06
CA HIS A 282 -3.32 5.14 -0.83
C HIS A 282 -2.85 4.68 -2.20
N LYS A 283 -3.27 3.49 -2.61
CA LYS A 283 -2.79 2.85 -3.84
C LYS A 283 -3.92 2.67 -4.84
N PHE A 284 -3.68 3.08 -6.06
CA PHE A 284 -4.56 2.93 -7.22
C PHE A 284 -3.86 2.11 -8.29
N ILE A 285 -4.46 1.00 -8.67
CA ILE A 285 -4.04 0.17 -9.79
C ILE A 285 -5.03 0.42 -10.92
N LEU A 286 -4.56 0.85 -12.08
CA LEU A 286 -5.41 1.24 -13.21
C LEU A 286 -6.29 0.08 -13.67
N ASP A 287 -5.77 -1.15 -13.67
CA ASP A 287 -6.55 -2.33 -14.05
C ASP A 287 -7.68 -2.66 -13.06
N ASP A 288 -7.48 -2.41 -11.76
CA ASP A 288 -8.55 -2.52 -10.76
C ASP A 288 -9.66 -1.51 -11.02
N ILE A 289 -9.29 -0.27 -11.41
CA ILE A 289 -10.25 0.78 -11.77
C ILE A 289 -10.99 0.39 -13.04
N LYS A 290 -10.30 -0.09 -14.07
CA LYS A 290 -10.90 -0.60 -15.31
C LYS A 290 -11.86 -1.77 -15.02
N ASN A 291 -11.51 -2.66 -14.11
CA ASN A 291 -12.35 -3.78 -13.71
C ASN A 291 -13.58 -3.35 -12.90
N LYS A 292 -13.47 -2.33 -12.05
CA LYS A 292 -14.57 -1.76 -11.26
C LYS A 292 -15.60 -1.05 -12.16
N PHE A 293 -15.13 -0.39 -13.22
CA PHE A 293 -15.94 0.39 -14.17
C PHE A 293 -15.90 -0.20 -15.59
N LYS A 294 -16.29 -1.49 -15.70
CA LYS A 294 -16.24 -2.27 -16.96
C LYS A 294 -17.07 -1.67 -18.11
N ASP A 295 -18.08 -0.86 -17.79
CA ASP A 295 -18.90 -0.13 -18.74
C ASP A 295 -18.22 1.13 -19.31
N LYS A 296 -17.08 1.53 -18.76
CA LYS A 296 -16.29 2.69 -19.18
C LYS A 296 -15.05 2.24 -19.96
N ASN A 297 -14.82 2.84 -21.11
CA ASN A 297 -13.69 2.50 -21.98
C ASN A 297 -12.54 3.51 -21.81
N ASN A 298 -11.32 3.06 -22.13
CA ASN A 298 -10.12 3.92 -22.17
C ASN A 298 -9.87 4.74 -20.91
N ILE A 299 -10.04 4.13 -19.73
CA ILE A 299 -9.74 4.82 -18.46
C ILE A 299 -8.25 5.12 -18.38
N LYS A 300 -7.89 6.41 -18.24
CA LYS A 300 -6.50 6.90 -18.17
C LYS A 300 -6.37 7.99 -17.12
N LEU A 301 -5.20 8.07 -16.47
CA LEU A 301 -4.86 9.20 -15.61
C LEU A 301 -4.86 10.50 -16.45
N ILE A 302 -5.54 11.54 -15.94
CA ILE A 302 -5.47 12.87 -16.53
C ILE A 302 -4.81 13.91 -15.62
N GLY A 303 -4.56 13.57 -14.35
CA GLY A 303 -3.83 14.47 -13.45
C GLY A 303 -4.38 14.49 -12.04
N PHE A 304 -4.13 15.60 -11.36
CA PHE A 304 -4.38 15.78 -9.95
C PHE A 304 -5.10 17.12 -9.69
N GLU A 305 -5.93 17.14 -8.63
CA GLU A 305 -6.51 18.35 -8.04
C GLU A 305 -6.27 18.31 -6.52
N GLY A 306 -6.34 19.47 -5.87
CA GLY A 306 -6.13 19.51 -4.43
C GLY A 306 -5.93 20.90 -3.84
N SER A 307 -5.09 21.00 -2.83
CA SER A 307 -4.75 22.29 -2.19
C SER A 307 -3.28 22.34 -1.74
N TYR A 308 -2.72 23.54 -1.66
CA TYR A 308 -1.34 23.76 -1.27
C TYR A 308 -1.13 25.09 -0.56
N SER A 309 -0.06 25.17 0.25
CA SER A 309 0.51 26.40 0.84
C SER A 309 1.97 26.12 1.17
N GLY A 310 2.86 26.41 0.22
CA GLY A 310 4.28 26.01 0.31
C GLY A 310 4.54 24.53 0.00
N VAL A 311 3.70 23.63 0.51
CA VAL A 311 3.67 22.18 0.21
C VAL A 311 2.26 21.75 -0.17
N LEU A 312 2.09 20.57 -0.74
CA LEU A 312 0.77 20.02 -1.02
C LEU A 312 0.10 19.55 0.27
N HIS A 313 -1.06 20.12 0.55
CA HIS A 313 -1.89 19.77 1.72
C HIS A 313 -2.86 18.66 1.39
N GLN A 314 -3.55 18.79 0.26
CA GLN A 314 -4.52 17.80 -0.21
C GLN A 314 -4.27 17.45 -1.66
N LEU A 315 -4.61 16.21 -2.00
CA LEU A 315 -4.50 15.70 -3.36
C LEU A 315 -5.63 14.70 -3.64
N LYS A 316 -6.19 14.74 -4.84
CA LYS A 316 -7.03 13.68 -5.41
C LYS A 316 -6.56 13.36 -6.82
N VAL A 317 -6.77 12.12 -7.23
CA VAL A 317 -6.40 11.61 -8.55
C VAL A 317 -7.61 11.63 -9.46
N LEU A 318 -7.41 12.02 -10.70
CA LEU A 318 -8.44 12.08 -11.71
C LEU A 318 -8.11 11.18 -12.89
N PHE A 319 -9.10 10.38 -13.27
CA PHE A 319 -9.06 9.54 -14.46
C PHE A 319 -10.15 9.97 -15.42
N LYS A 320 -9.86 9.92 -16.71
CA LYS A 320 -10.84 10.13 -17.78
C LYS A 320 -11.20 8.80 -18.42
N TYR A 321 -12.45 8.68 -18.89
CA TYR A 321 -12.93 7.57 -19.71
C TYR A 321 -13.68 8.09 -20.96
N ASN A 322 -13.86 7.22 -21.94
CA ASN A 322 -14.60 7.54 -23.17
C ASN A 322 -16.04 6.99 -23.12
#